data_0957837558c5019863c4c2009c71dc75
#
_entry.id   0957837558c5019863c4c2009c71dc75
#
_cell.length_a   1.000
_cell.length_b   1.000
_cell.length_c   1.000
_cell.angle_alpha   90.00
_cell.angle_beta   90.00
_cell.angle_gamma   90.00
#
_symmetry.space_group_name_H-M   'P 1'
#
loop_
_entity.id
_entity.type
_entity.pdbx_description
1 polymer ?
#
loop_
_entity_poly.entity_id
_entity_poly.type
_entity_poly.pdbx_seq_one_letter_code
_entity_poly.pdbx_strand_id
1 'polypeptide(L)'
;IVVDPVMIATSGSRLISEEAVEALKSQLLPLAAVLTPNIPEAEVLSGLTISGPEDMERAAREIGERYGCAVLCKGGHDLNDANDLLWQDGSCKWFCGRRIHNPNTHGTGCTLSSAIASNLAKGCDLETAVERAKIYLSGALSSMLDLGAGSGPLDHLFSIPELDLDRIRSLQSPAGGR
;
A
#
# COMPACT_ATOMS: atom_id res chain seq x y z
N ILE A 1 10.82 -0.57 9.45
CA ILE A 1 10.42 0.53 8.54
C ILE A 1 9.74 -0.10 7.33
N VAL A 2 8.56 0.40 6.93
CA VAL A 2 7.90 0.09 5.66
C VAL A 2 8.17 1.28 4.73
N VAL A 3 8.70 1.02 3.53
CA VAL A 3 9.00 2.07 2.55
C VAL A 3 8.17 1.86 1.30
N ASP A 4 7.31 2.83 0.98
CA ASP A 4 6.66 2.95 -0.32
C ASP A 4 7.55 3.84 -1.20
N PRO A 5 8.29 3.29 -2.18
CA PRO A 5 9.30 4.02 -2.92
C PRO A 5 8.68 4.86 -4.04
N VAL A 6 7.85 5.84 -3.67
CA VAL A 6 7.10 6.68 -4.60
C VAL A 6 8.06 7.52 -5.46
N MET A 7 8.31 7.08 -6.69
CA MET A 7 9.21 7.74 -7.64
C MET A 7 8.51 8.19 -8.91
N ILE A 8 7.38 7.55 -9.24
CA ILE A 8 6.68 7.75 -10.51
C ILE A 8 5.20 7.98 -10.20
N ALA A 9 4.63 9.06 -10.73
CA ALA A 9 3.20 9.32 -10.64
C ALA A 9 2.39 8.29 -11.45
N THR A 10 1.12 8.12 -11.12
CA THR A 10 0.19 7.29 -11.91
C THR A 10 0.12 7.72 -13.39
N SER A 11 0.41 8.99 -13.69
CA SER A 11 0.53 9.52 -15.06
C SER A 11 1.82 9.13 -15.78
N GLY A 12 2.75 8.40 -15.15
CA GLY A 12 4.07 8.06 -15.67
C GLY A 12 5.13 9.16 -15.50
N SER A 13 4.78 10.31 -14.92
CA SER A 13 5.73 11.40 -14.69
C SER A 13 6.64 11.11 -13.51
N ARG A 14 7.93 11.41 -13.62
CA ARG A 14 8.86 11.36 -12.50
C ARG A 14 8.48 12.38 -11.42
N LEU A 15 8.47 11.94 -10.18
CA LEU A 15 8.14 12.77 -9.01
C LEU A 15 9.39 13.28 -8.28
N ILE A 16 10.52 12.60 -8.42
CA ILE A 16 11.78 12.92 -7.74
C ILE A 16 12.94 12.95 -8.74
N SER A 17 14.00 13.71 -8.44
CA SER A 17 15.21 13.81 -9.28
C SER A 17 16.03 12.51 -9.26
N GLU A 18 16.98 12.37 -10.19
CA GLU A 18 17.87 11.20 -10.22
C GLU A 18 18.74 11.12 -8.97
N GLU A 19 19.26 12.26 -8.51
CA GLU A 19 20.05 12.30 -7.27
C GLU A 19 19.22 11.86 -6.05
N ALA A 20 17.93 12.21 -6.01
CA ALA A 20 17.04 11.79 -4.94
C ALA A 20 16.73 10.29 -5.03
N VAL A 21 16.61 9.71 -6.23
CA VAL A 21 16.49 8.25 -6.41
C VAL A 21 17.74 7.53 -5.91
N GLU A 22 18.93 8.02 -6.23
CA GLU A 22 20.19 7.41 -5.76
C GLU A 22 20.37 7.57 -4.24
N ALA A 23 19.97 8.70 -3.66
CA ALA A 23 19.95 8.87 -2.21
C ALA A 23 18.95 7.90 -1.53
N LEU A 24 17.76 7.74 -2.11
CA LEU A 24 16.77 6.76 -1.66
C LEU A 24 17.37 5.34 -1.66
N LYS A 25 17.93 4.90 -2.79
CA LYS A 25 18.52 3.58 -2.97
C LYS A 25 19.66 3.31 -2.00
N SER A 26 20.54 4.29 -1.77
CA SER A 26 21.75 4.12 -0.98
C SER A 26 21.54 4.32 0.53
N GLN A 27 20.57 5.15 0.95
CA GLN A 27 20.43 5.56 2.34
C GLN A 27 19.15 5.07 3.01
N LEU A 28 18.03 4.95 2.29
CA LEU A 28 16.75 4.60 2.88
C LEU A 28 16.37 3.14 2.65
N LEU A 29 16.47 2.64 1.41
CA LEU A 29 16.01 1.28 1.10
C LEU A 29 16.73 0.19 1.91
N PRO A 30 18.04 0.29 2.23
CA PRO A 30 18.71 -0.68 3.09
C PRO A 30 18.22 -0.73 4.55
N LEU A 31 17.43 0.26 4.97
CA LEU A 31 16.85 0.32 6.32
C LEU A 31 15.42 -0.27 6.37
N ALA A 32 14.87 -0.63 5.23
CA ALA A 32 13.51 -1.14 5.15
C ALA A 32 13.40 -2.56 5.69
N ALA A 33 12.34 -2.87 6.40
CA ALA A 33 11.90 -4.24 6.66
C ALA A 33 11.13 -4.78 5.44
N VAL A 34 10.38 -3.92 4.77
CA VAL A 34 9.67 -4.24 3.54
C VAL A 34 9.55 -3.01 2.63
N LEU A 35 9.77 -3.22 1.33
CA LEU A 35 9.52 -2.27 0.25
C LEU A 35 8.20 -2.61 -0.43
N THR A 36 7.45 -1.58 -0.85
CA THR A 36 6.15 -1.77 -1.52
C THR A 36 6.09 -1.11 -2.91
N PRO A 37 7.02 -1.45 -3.85
CA PRO A 37 7.03 -0.86 -5.18
C PRO A 37 5.82 -1.29 -6.01
N ASN A 38 5.32 -0.40 -6.86
CA ASN A 38 4.49 -0.78 -8.00
C ASN A 38 5.36 -1.31 -9.15
N ILE A 39 4.76 -1.81 -10.24
CA ILE A 39 5.50 -2.38 -11.37
C ILE A 39 6.52 -1.40 -11.95
N PRO A 40 6.19 -0.14 -12.33
CA PRO A 40 7.17 0.82 -12.81
C PRO A 40 8.31 1.12 -11.82
N GLU A 41 8.00 1.18 -10.53
CA GLU A 41 9.00 1.38 -9.48
C GLU A 41 9.89 0.14 -9.32
N ALA A 42 9.32 -1.07 -9.39
CA ALA A 42 10.07 -2.31 -9.37
C ALA A 42 11.03 -2.44 -10.56
N GLU A 43 10.61 -2.00 -11.75
CA GLU A 43 11.49 -1.93 -12.93
C GLU A 43 12.68 -0.99 -12.70
N VAL A 44 12.45 0.20 -12.14
CA VAL A 44 13.53 1.16 -11.82
C VAL A 44 14.47 0.60 -10.73
N LEU A 45 13.96 -0.11 -9.74
CA LEU A 45 14.75 -0.64 -8.64
C LEU A 45 15.52 -1.90 -9.03
N SER A 46 14.93 -2.80 -9.82
CA SER A 46 15.56 -4.04 -10.27
C SER A 46 16.45 -3.86 -11.50
N GLY A 47 16.11 -2.90 -12.37
CA GLY A 47 16.70 -2.75 -13.71
C GLY A 47 16.15 -3.76 -14.73
N LEU A 48 15.06 -4.46 -14.41
CA LEU A 48 14.41 -5.45 -15.26
C LEU A 48 13.10 -4.89 -15.82
N THR A 49 12.71 -5.35 -17.01
CA THR A 49 11.37 -5.10 -17.55
C THR A 49 10.41 -6.18 -17.05
N ILE A 50 9.22 -5.79 -16.63
CA ILE A 50 8.20 -6.69 -16.06
C ILE A 50 7.03 -6.82 -17.04
N SER A 51 6.96 -7.96 -17.72
CA SER A 51 5.90 -8.27 -18.69
C SER A 51 4.90 -9.31 -18.18
N GLY A 52 5.18 -9.95 -17.06
CA GLY A 52 4.33 -11.00 -16.49
C GLY A 52 4.75 -11.43 -15.08
N PRO A 53 4.05 -12.44 -14.54
CA PRO A 53 4.28 -12.92 -13.17
C PRO A 53 5.72 -13.37 -12.90
N GLU A 54 6.34 -14.09 -13.83
CA GLU A 54 7.72 -14.59 -13.69
C GLU A 54 8.74 -13.45 -13.62
N ASP A 55 8.52 -12.39 -14.41
CA ASP A 55 9.37 -11.20 -14.37
C ASP A 55 9.20 -10.44 -13.04
N MET A 56 7.96 -10.41 -12.53
CA MET A 56 7.66 -9.79 -11.25
C MET A 56 8.35 -10.52 -10.09
N GLU A 57 8.39 -11.86 -10.12
CA GLU A 57 9.13 -12.67 -9.15
C GLU A 57 10.64 -12.44 -9.23
N ARG A 58 11.20 -12.36 -10.44
CA ARG A 58 12.61 -12.04 -10.65
C ARG A 58 12.96 -10.64 -10.14
N ALA A 59 12.14 -9.65 -10.46
CA ALA A 59 12.35 -8.27 -10.01
C ALA A 59 12.26 -8.15 -8.49
N ALA A 60 11.25 -8.76 -7.86
CA ALA A 60 11.10 -8.75 -6.41
C ALA A 60 12.28 -9.41 -5.69
N ARG A 61 12.78 -10.53 -6.22
CA ARG A 61 14.00 -11.20 -5.73
C ARG A 61 15.22 -10.30 -5.84
N GLU A 62 15.47 -9.74 -7.02
CA GLU A 62 16.63 -8.87 -7.27
C GLU A 62 16.65 -7.66 -6.32
N ILE A 63 15.47 -7.06 -6.09
CA ILE A 63 15.33 -5.93 -5.16
C ILE A 63 15.58 -6.41 -3.72
N GLY A 64 14.97 -7.52 -3.32
CA GLY A 64 15.08 -8.04 -1.96
C GLY A 64 16.50 -8.47 -1.59
N GLU A 65 17.19 -9.14 -2.49
CA GLU A 65 18.60 -9.53 -2.32
C GLU A 65 19.53 -8.31 -2.28
N ARG A 66 19.27 -7.31 -3.13
CA ARG A 66 20.09 -6.08 -3.21
C ARG A 66 20.00 -5.22 -1.96
N TYR A 67 18.80 -5.08 -1.38
CA TYR A 67 18.57 -4.20 -0.22
C TYR A 67 18.45 -4.95 1.10
N GLY A 68 18.45 -6.28 1.10
CA GLY A 68 18.39 -7.10 2.30
C GLY A 68 17.03 -7.03 3.03
N CYS A 69 15.93 -6.90 2.29
CA CYS A 69 14.59 -6.70 2.86
C CYS A 69 13.51 -7.48 2.10
N ALA A 70 12.35 -7.63 2.69
CA ALA A 70 11.18 -8.15 1.97
C ALA A 70 10.67 -7.15 0.93
N VAL A 71 10.00 -7.65 -0.13
CA VAL A 71 9.45 -6.84 -1.21
C VAL A 71 8.03 -7.25 -1.51
N LEU A 72 7.09 -6.33 -1.35
CA LEU A 72 5.72 -6.47 -1.83
C LEU A 72 5.58 -5.72 -3.16
N CYS A 73 5.78 -6.43 -4.26
CA CYS A 73 5.56 -5.86 -5.60
C CYS A 73 4.06 -5.77 -5.88
N LYS A 74 3.56 -4.52 -6.01
CA LYS A 74 2.13 -4.26 -6.23
C LYS A 74 1.76 -4.48 -7.68
N GLY A 75 0.75 -5.32 -7.93
CA GLY A 75 0.17 -5.52 -9.24
C GLY A 75 -0.87 -4.45 -9.62
N GLY A 76 -1.66 -4.74 -10.66
CA GLY A 76 -2.84 -3.92 -10.98
C GLY A 76 -2.62 -2.78 -11.97
N HIS A 77 -1.43 -2.63 -12.56
CA HIS A 77 -1.17 -1.53 -13.51
C HIS A 77 -1.71 -1.80 -14.92
N ASP A 78 -1.78 -3.07 -15.37
CA ASP A 78 -2.28 -3.41 -16.71
C ASP A 78 -2.96 -4.79 -16.81
N LEU A 79 -2.93 -5.59 -15.78
CA LEU A 79 -3.60 -6.88 -15.74
C LEU A 79 -4.91 -6.74 -14.98
N ASN A 80 -5.94 -7.45 -15.42
CA ASN A 80 -7.33 -7.37 -14.92
C ASN A 80 -7.51 -7.65 -13.41
N ASP A 81 -6.44 -8.01 -12.69
CA ASP A 81 -6.45 -8.43 -11.30
C ASP A 81 -5.54 -7.56 -10.45
N ALA A 82 -5.92 -7.34 -9.19
CA ALA A 82 -5.13 -6.64 -8.16
C ALA A 82 -4.27 -7.65 -7.38
N ASN A 83 -3.47 -8.46 -8.08
CA ASN A 83 -2.61 -9.46 -7.49
C ASN A 83 -1.26 -8.84 -7.12
N ASP A 84 -0.87 -8.98 -5.85
CA ASP A 84 0.43 -8.51 -5.35
C ASP A 84 1.32 -9.70 -5.00
N LEU A 85 2.62 -9.55 -5.22
CA LEU A 85 3.62 -10.57 -4.94
C LEU A 85 4.48 -10.14 -3.76
N LEU A 86 4.50 -10.91 -2.69
CA LEU A 86 5.46 -10.79 -1.61
C LEU A 86 6.64 -11.75 -1.86
N TRP A 87 7.84 -11.20 -1.93
CA TRP A 87 9.08 -11.94 -1.81
C TRP A 87 9.67 -11.71 -0.42
N GLN A 88 9.98 -12.79 0.29
CA GLN A 88 10.62 -12.77 1.59
C GLN A 88 11.47 -14.01 1.80
N ASP A 89 12.72 -13.85 2.26
CA ASP A 89 13.62 -14.96 2.64
C ASP A 89 13.75 -16.05 1.56
N GLY A 90 13.82 -15.64 0.29
CA GLY A 90 13.96 -16.56 -0.86
C GLY A 90 12.65 -17.20 -1.32
N SER A 91 11.52 -16.87 -0.71
CA SER A 91 10.19 -17.41 -1.05
C SER A 91 9.29 -16.34 -1.65
N CYS A 92 8.41 -16.77 -2.56
CA CYS A 92 7.38 -15.94 -3.16
C CYS A 92 5.99 -16.37 -2.68
N LYS A 93 5.13 -15.38 -2.36
CA LYS A 93 3.73 -15.60 -2.03
C LYS A 93 2.85 -14.59 -2.77
N TRP A 94 1.87 -15.09 -3.51
CA TRP A 94 0.89 -14.26 -4.20
C TRP A 94 -0.31 -13.97 -3.32
N PHE A 95 -0.71 -12.71 -3.28
CA PHE A 95 -1.94 -12.22 -2.66
C PHE A 95 -2.91 -11.82 -3.76
N CYS A 96 -3.80 -12.73 -4.11
CA CYS A 96 -4.80 -12.49 -5.14
C CYS A 96 -5.86 -11.50 -4.65
N GLY A 97 -6.28 -10.58 -5.52
CA GLY A 97 -7.31 -9.60 -5.24
C GLY A 97 -8.14 -9.31 -6.48
N ARG A 98 -9.44 -9.07 -6.29
CA ARG A 98 -10.29 -8.58 -7.38
C ARG A 98 -10.11 -7.08 -7.53
N ARG A 99 -10.02 -6.61 -8.77
CA ARG A 99 -10.00 -5.17 -9.05
C ARG A 99 -11.36 -4.56 -8.67
N ILE A 100 -11.33 -3.56 -7.80
CA ILE A 100 -12.51 -2.77 -7.43
C ILE A 100 -12.53 -1.57 -8.36
N HIS A 101 -13.58 -1.43 -9.14
CA HIS A 101 -13.77 -0.30 -10.04
C HIS A 101 -14.26 0.92 -9.25
N ASN A 102 -13.33 1.68 -8.70
CA ASN A 102 -13.57 2.93 -8.01
C ASN A 102 -12.74 4.02 -8.70
N PRO A 103 -13.34 5.16 -9.12
CA PRO A 103 -12.61 6.29 -9.69
C PRO A 103 -11.65 6.95 -8.67
N ASN A 104 -11.93 6.75 -7.38
CA ASN A 104 -11.19 7.34 -6.27
C ASN A 104 -10.06 6.41 -5.84
N THR A 105 -8.96 6.40 -6.60
CA THR A 105 -7.79 5.54 -6.34
C THR A 105 -6.61 6.30 -5.77
N HIS A 106 -6.74 7.62 -5.54
CA HIS A 106 -5.66 8.40 -4.96
C HIS A 106 -5.36 7.94 -3.52
N GLY A 107 -4.08 7.70 -3.24
CA GLY A 107 -3.64 7.29 -1.91
C GLY A 107 -3.74 5.78 -1.63
N THR A 108 -4.10 4.93 -2.59
CA THR A 108 -4.18 3.47 -2.38
C THR A 108 -2.84 2.87 -1.95
N GLY A 109 -1.72 3.25 -2.59
CA GLY A 109 -0.37 2.81 -2.22
C GLY A 109 0.00 3.24 -0.81
N CYS A 110 -0.17 4.53 -0.50
CA CYS A 110 0.10 5.08 0.84
C CYS A 110 -0.76 4.41 1.92
N THR A 111 -2.02 4.11 1.61
CA THR A 111 -2.92 3.39 2.52
C THR A 111 -2.44 1.97 2.77
N LEU A 112 -2.06 1.24 1.73
CA LEU A 112 -1.55 -0.13 1.84
C LEU A 112 -0.29 -0.17 2.71
N SER A 113 0.71 0.66 2.41
CA SER A 113 1.98 0.70 3.15
C SER A 113 1.79 1.10 4.61
N SER A 114 0.92 2.07 4.89
CA SER A 114 0.58 2.50 6.25
C SER A 114 -0.16 1.42 7.03
N ALA A 115 -1.08 0.69 6.39
CA ALA A 115 -1.79 -0.42 7.00
C ALA A 115 -0.86 -1.61 7.30
N ILE A 116 0.10 -1.91 6.42
CA ILE A 116 1.16 -2.91 6.68
C ILE A 116 1.97 -2.49 7.90
N ALA A 117 2.48 -1.25 7.93
CA ALA A 117 3.25 -0.73 9.05
C ALA A 117 2.49 -0.82 10.38
N SER A 118 1.20 -0.49 10.36
CA SER A 118 0.32 -0.56 11.53
C SER A 118 0.14 -2.00 12.05
N ASN A 119 -0.01 -2.98 11.15
CA ASN A 119 -0.17 -4.37 11.55
C ASN A 119 1.16 -4.97 12.05
N LEU A 120 2.29 -4.63 11.44
CA LEU A 120 3.62 -5.01 11.96
C LEU A 120 3.86 -4.42 13.36
N ALA A 121 3.49 -3.16 13.59
CA ALA A 121 3.59 -2.53 14.91
C ALA A 121 2.71 -3.20 15.97
N LYS A 122 1.63 -3.88 15.57
CA LYS A 122 0.77 -4.70 16.45
C LYS A 122 1.32 -6.11 16.70
N GLY A 123 2.50 -6.44 16.13
CA GLY A 123 3.15 -7.74 16.30
C GLY A 123 2.71 -8.83 15.32
N CYS A 124 2.00 -8.48 14.25
CA CYS A 124 1.72 -9.45 13.19
C CYS A 124 3.00 -9.79 12.42
N ASP A 125 3.12 -11.03 11.94
CA ASP A 125 4.09 -11.37 10.90
C ASP A 125 3.77 -10.63 9.59
N LEU A 126 4.74 -10.60 8.65
CA LEU A 126 4.61 -9.79 7.45
C LEU A 126 3.49 -10.28 6.52
N GLU A 127 3.31 -11.59 6.37
CA GLU A 127 2.24 -12.14 5.52
C GLU A 127 0.86 -11.73 6.05
N THR A 128 0.63 -11.90 7.34
CA THR A 128 -0.60 -11.47 8.01
C THR A 128 -0.79 -9.96 7.93
N ALA A 129 0.29 -9.17 8.05
CA ALA A 129 0.23 -7.72 7.92
C ALA A 129 -0.20 -7.28 6.51
N VAL A 130 0.34 -7.92 5.47
CA VAL A 130 -0.05 -7.67 4.07
C VAL A 130 -1.49 -8.07 3.82
N GLU A 131 -1.91 -9.27 4.26
CA GLU A 131 -3.29 -9.74 4.07
C GLU A 131 -4.31 -8.78 4.69
N ARG A 132 -4.09 -8.39 5.95
CA ARG A 132 -4.96 -7.43 6.66
C ARG A 132 -4.97 -6.06 5.99
N ALA A 133 -3.83 -5.59 5.50
CA ALA A 133 -3.74 -4.33 4.78
C ALA A 133 -4.52 -4.37 3.46
N LYS A 134 -4.48 -5.48 2.71
CA LYS A 134 -5.28 -5.66 1.49
C LYS A 134 -6.78 -5.72 1.79
N ILE A 135 -7.20 -6.40 2.85
CA ILE A 135 -8.59 -6.43 3.29
C ILE A 135 -9.07 -5.02 3.63
N TYR A 136 -8.29 -4.27 4.41
CA TYR A 136 -8.61 -2.90 4.77
C TYR A 136 -8.73 -1.99 3.54
N LEU A 137 -7.75 -2.03 2.64
CA LEU A 137 -7.77 -1.26 1.40
C LEU A 137 -8.99 -1.60 0.53
N SER A 138 -9.30 -2.89 0.41
CA SER A 138 -10.47 -3.35 -0.36
C SER A 138 -11.78 -2.84 0.24
N GLY A 139 -11.90 -2.81 1.56
CA GLY A 139 -13.04 -2.23 2.27
C GLY A 139 -13.19 -0.74 1.98
N ALA A 140 -12.11 0.02 2.13
CA ALA A 140 -12.08 1.46 1.87
C ALA A 140 -12.41 1.81 0.41
N LEU A 141 -11.99 0.98 -0.56
CA LEU A 141 -12.35 1.13 -1.97
C LEU A 141 -13.81 0.76 -2.24
N SER A 142 -14.33 -0.28 -1.57
CA SER A 142 -15.69 -0.79 -1.79
C SER A 142 -16.79 0.13 -1.24
N SER A 143 -16.46 1.03 -0.31
CA SER A 143 -17.43 2.00 0.23
C SER A 143 -17.86 3.04 -0.78
N MET A 144 -17.12 3.21 -1.90
CA MET A 144 -17.46 4.12 -2.99
C MET A 144 -17.73 5.57 -2.52
N LEU A 145 -16.93 6.05 -1.55
CA LEU A 145 -17.07 7.41 -1.05
C LEU A 145 -16.94 8.43 -2.21
N ASP A 146 -17.98 9.21 -2.44
CA ASP A 146 -18.06 10.20 -3.51
C ASP A 146 -17.91 11.62 -2.93
N LEU A 147 -16.69 12.13 -2.92
CA LEU A 147 -16.37 13.47 -2.44
C LEU A 147 -15.52 14.21 -3.46
N GLY A 148 -15.97 15.40 -3.82
CA GLY A 148 -15.27 16.31 -4.73
C GLY A 148 -15.56 16.02 -6.21
N ALA A 149 -14.81 16.66 -7.11
CA ALA A 149 -15.03 16.64 -8.56
C ALA A 149 -13.89 15.97 -9.35
N GLY A 150 -12.95 15.32 -8.66
CA GLY A 150 -11.78 14.65 -9.26
C GLY A 150 -11.61 13.24 -8.73
N SER A 151 -10.36 12.77 -8.68
CA SER A 151 -10.01 11.53 -7.99
C SER A 151 -10.16 11.75 -6.48
N GLY A 152 -11.27 11.30 -5.91
CA GLY A 152 -11.62 11.53 -4.51
C GLY A 152 -10.81 10.68 -3.52
N PRO A 153 -10.96 10.92 -2.21
CA PRO A 153 -10.27 10.17 -1.17
C PRO A 153 -10.87 8.76 -1.00
N LEU A 154 -10.08 7.89 -0.38
CA LEU A 154 -10.56 6.63 0.15
C LEU A 154 -11.36 6.85 1.43
N ASP A 155 -12.37 6.02 1.67
CA ASP A 155 -13.11 6.02 2.93
C ASP A 155 -12.35 5.25 4.00
N HIS A 156 -11.55 5.96 4.77
CA HIS A 156 -10.81 5.37 5.88
C HIS A 156 -11.67 5.01 7.10
N LEU A 157 -12.93 5.44 7.10
CA LEU A 157 -13.87 5.21 8.19
C LEU A 157 -14.89 4.11 7.87
N PHE A 158 -14.80 3.45 6.73
CA PHE A 158 -15.76 2.47 6.23
C PHE A 158 -16.16 1.37 7.24
N SER A 159 -15.26 1.02 8.16
CA SER A 159 -15.47 -0.02 9.18
C SER A 159 -15.85 0.52 10.55
N ILE A 160 -15.89 1.84 10.71
CA ILE A 160 -16.29 2.49 11.97
C ILE A 160 -17.78 2.72 11.91
N PRO A 161 -18.57 2.15 12.87
CA PRO A 161 -19.99 2.45 12.95
C PRO A 161 -20.22 3.95 13.05
N GLU A 162 -21.29 4.44 12.42
CA GLU A 162 -21.68 5.84 12.57
C GLU A 162 -21.62 6.24 14.04
N LEU A 163 -20.90 7.32 14.30
CA LEU A 163 -20.84 7.92 15.62
C LEU A 163 -22.27 8.34 16.02
N ASP A 164 -22.85 7.67 17.00
CA ASP A 164 -24.11 8.07 17.61
C ASP A 164 -23.89 9.42 18.33
N LEU A 165 -24.04 10.50 17.56
CA LEU A 165 -23.83 11.87 18.04
C LEU A 165 -24.81 12.21 19.19
N ASP A 166 -26.00 11.60 19.22
CA ASP A 166 -26.96 11.83 20.27
C ASP A 166 -26.53 11.16 21.58
N ARG A 167 -25.92 9.96 21.49
CA ARG A 167 -25.28 9.30 22.63
C ARG A 167 -24.09 10.11 23.15
N ILE A 168 -23.26 10.68 22.28
CA ILE A 168 -22.13 11.53 22.70
C ILE A 168 -22.64 12.81 23.36
N ARG A 169 -23.65 13.48 22.79
CA ARG A 169 -24.26 14.66 23.39
C ARG A 169 -24.87 14.37 24.77
N SER A 170 -25.49 13.20 24.94
CA SER A 170 -26.03 12.79 26.23
C SER A 170 -24.96 12.61 27.30
N LEU A 171 -23.74 12.19 26.93
CA LEU A 171 -22.60 12.07 27.86
C LEU A 171 -21.97 13.40 28.25
N GLN A 172 -22.19 14.44 27.45
CA GLN A 172 -21.68 15.81 27.70
C GLN A 172 -22.67 16.69 28.43
N SER A 173 -23.92 16.27 28.57
CA SER A 173 -24.89 17.01 29.38
C SER A 173 -24.51 16.90 30.84
N PRO A 174 -24.32 18.02 31.57
CA PRO A 174 -24.06 17.96 33.01
C PRO A 174 -25.20 17.19 33.69
N ALA A 175 -24.87 16.19 34.49
CA ALA A 175 -25.83 15.51 35.31
C ALA A 175 -26.60 16.55 36.09
N GLY A 176 -27.91 16.63 35.82
CA GLY A 176 -28.78 17.67 36.37
C GLY A 176 -28.55 17.81 37.86
N GLY A 177 -28.12 18.99 38.27
CA GLY A 177 -28.02 19.35 39.67
C GLY A 177 -29.39 19.23 40.32
N ARG A 178 -29.42 18.48 41.37
CA ARG A 178 -30.45 18.59 42.41
C ARG A 178 -29.93 19.49 43.49
#